data_72d53d50e41f7e731bf058c01b16edf9
#
_entry.id   72d53d50e41f7e731bf058c01b16edf9
#
_cell.length_a   1.000
_cell.length_b   1.000
_cell.length_c   1.000
_cell.angle_alpha   90.00
_cell.angle_beta   90.00
_cell.angle_gamma   90.00
#
_symmetry.space_group_name_H-M   'P 1'
#
loop_
_entity.id
_entity.type
_entity.pdbx_description
1 polymer ?
#
loop_
_entity_poly.entity_id
_entity_poly.type
_entity_poly.pdbx_seq_one_letter_code
_entity_poly.pdbx_strand_id
1 'polypeptide(L)' 'MTLADLKRGQLAQIRAIDTRVPGIVRLMVLGLIEGAPIRFENAAIGGDPLEISIYGASLSVRRQQAVHFQVELLDPGQ' A
#
# COMPACT_ATOMS: atom_id res chain seq x y z
N MET A 1 11.15 1.12 3.29
CA MET A 1 10.56 0.52 2.07
C MET A 1 9.23 1.18 1.77
N THR A 2 8.80 1.12 0.54
CA THR A 2 7.51 1.70 0.16
C THR A 2 6.52 0.59 -0.17
N LEU A 3 5.27 1.01 -0.31
CA LEU A 3 4.21 0.08 -0.70
C LEU A 3 4.54 -0.66 -2.00
N ALA A 4 5.27 -0.01 -2.91
CA ALA A 4 5.65 -0.62 -4.18
C ALA A 4 6.68 -1.74 -4.04
N ASP A 5 7.32 -1.84 -2.88
CA ASP A 5 8.35 -2.88 -2.65
C ASP A 5 7.77 -4.18 -2.09
N LEU A 6 6.49 -4.19 -1.77
CA LEU A 6 5.89 -5.36 -1.15
C LEU A 6 5.69 -6.49 -2.15
N LYS A 7 5.67 -7.70 -1.63
CA LYS A 7 5.46 -8.91 -2.40
C LYS A 7 4.17 -9.59 -1.96
N ARG A 8 3.65 -10.45 -2.83
CA ARG A 8 2.38 -11.14 -2.58
C ARG A 8 2.36 -11.77 -1.19
N GLY A 9 1.28 -11.51 -0.47
CA GLY A 9 1.05 -12.09 0.84
C GLY A 9 1.68 -11.36 1.99
N GLN A 10 2.54 -10.37 1.73
CA GLN A 10 3.18 -9.63 2.81
C GLN A 10 2.20 -8.70 3.48
N LEU A 11 2.30 -8.65 4.81
CA LEU A 11 1.54 -7.72 5.63
C LEU A 11 2.45 -6.56 6.03
N ALA A 12 1.92 -5.36 5.99
CA ALA A 12 2.70 -4.17 6.33
C ALA A 12 1.80 -3.14 6.97
N GLN A 13 2.43 -2.16 7.60
CA GLN A 13 1.71 -1.05 8.20
C GLN A 13 2.20 0.24 7.56
N ILE A 14 1.27 1.14 7.24
CA ILE A 14 1.61 2.45 6.70
C ILE A 14 2.28 3.27 7.79
N ARG A 15 3.47 3.80 7.51
CA ARG A 15 4.24 4.56 8.49
C ARG A 15 4.28 6.04 8.19
N ALA A 16 4.38 6.41 6.92
CA ALA A 16 4.44 7.81 6.53
C ALA A 16 3.94 7.96 5.11
N ILE A 17 3.36 9.10 4.81
CA ILE A 17 2.74 9.36 3.51
C ILE A 17 3.18 10.73 3.02
N ASP A 18 3.60 10.80 1.76
CA ASP A 18 3.88 12.08 1.12
C ASP A 18 2.58 12.60 0.50
N THR A 19 1.93 13.51 1.19
CA THR A 19 0.61 14.00 0.79
C THR A 19 0.66 15.08 -0.27
N ARG A 20 1.85 15.50 -0.69
CA ARG A 20 1.99 16.56 -1.69
C ARG A 20 1.72 16.05 -3.11
N VAL A 21 1.76 14.75 -3.30
CA VAL A 21 1.58 14.15 -4.63
C VAL A 21 0.11 14.09 -4.98
N PRO A 22 -0.29 14.48 -6.20
CA PRO A 22 -1.69 14.40 -6.60
C PRO A 22 -2.23 12.97 -6.51
N GLY A 23 -3.47 12.85 -6.05
CA GLY A 23 -4.13 11.55 -5.94
C GLY A 23 -3.88 10.82 -4.63
N ILE A 24 -2.90 11.23 -3.84
CA ILE A 24 -2.58 10.53 -2.59
C ILE A 24 -3.69 10.72 -1.55
N VAL A 25 -4.21 11.94 -1.42
CA VAL A 25 -5.27 12.21 -0.43
C VAL A 25 -6.50 11.37 -0.72
N ARG A 26 -6.81 11.13 -1.98
CA ARG A 26 -7.94 10.28 -2.35
C ARG A 26 -7.76 8.87 -1.79
N LEU A 27 -6.56 8.33 -1.88
CA LEU A 27 -6.27 7.00 -1.34
C LEU A 27 -6.40 7.00 0.18
N MET A 28 -6.01 8.08 0.83
CA MET A 28 -6.16 8.21 2.28
C MET A 28 -7.62 8.19 2.68
N VAL A 29 -8.47 8.83 1.92
CA VAL A 29 -9.92 8.83 2.19
C VAL A 29 -10.47 7.41 2.10
N LEU A 30 -9.88 6.58 1.24
CA LEU A 30 -10.29 5.19 1.09
C LEU A 30 -9.71 4.27 2.18
N GLY A 31 -8.94 4.82 3.11
CA GLY A 31 -8.44 4.06 4.24
C GLY A 31 -6.93 3.90 4.30
N LEU A 32 -6.20 4.36 3.28
CA LEU A 32 -4.76 4.17 3.22
C LEU A 32 -4.08 5.28 3.99
N ILE A 33 -4.13 5.19 5.33
CA ILE A 33 -3.66 6.21 6.25
C ILE A 33 -2.57 5.66 7.15
N GLU A 34 -1.86 6.55 7.84
CA GLU A 34 -0.83 6.14 8.79
C GLU A 34 -1.42 5.21 9.83
N GLY A 35 -0.67 4.16 10.12
CA GLY A 35 -1.10 3.16 11.10
C GLY A 35 -1.94 2.04 10.51
N ALA A 36 -2.44 2.20 9.30
CA ALA A 36 -3.31 1.19 8.71
C ALA A 36 -2.51 -0.07 8.35
N PRO A 37 -2.99 -1.26 8.75
CA PRO A 37 -2.39 -2.50 8.30
C PRO A 37 -2.93 -2.83 6.91
N ILE A 38 -2.05 -3.27 6.04
CA ILE A 38 -2.41 -3.64 4.69
C ILE A 38 -1.77 -4.98 4.33
N ARG A 39 -2.34 -5.62 3.34
CA ARG A 39 -1.79 -6.85 2.78
C ARG A 39 -1.62 -6.65 1.28
N PHE A 40 -0.45 -7.00 0.76
CA PHE A 40 -0.23 -6.98 -0.68
C PHE A 40 -0.80 -8.24 -1.28
N GLU A 41 -1.81 -8.10 -2.14
CA GLU A 41 -2.48 -9.25 -2.71
C GLU A 41 -1.86 -9.65 -4.04
N ASN A 42 -1.66 -8.69 -4.93
CA ASN A 42 -1.30 -9.02 -6.28
C ASN A 42 -0.90 -7.76 -7.04
N ALA A 43 -0.29 -7.96 -8.19
CA ALA A 43 -0.06 -6.88 -9.14
C ALA A 43 -0.67 -7.29 -10.47
N ALA A 44 -1.23 -6.34 -11.19
CA ALA A 44 -1.79 -6.62 -12.50
C ALA A 44 -0.67 -7.01 -13.47
N ILE A 45 -1.04 -7.56 -14.61
CA ILE A 45 -0.09 -7.92 -15.66
C ILE A 45 0.72 -6.67 -16.00
N GLY A 46 2.04 -6.82 -16.01
CA GLY A 46 2.93 -5.69 -16.20
C GLY A 46 3.32 -4.99 -14.91
N GLY A 47 2.77 -5.43 -13.77
CA GLY A 47 3.17 -4.91 -12.47
C GLY A 47 2.40 -3.68 -12.00
N ASP A 48 1.34 -3.28 -12.70
CA ASP A 48 0.62 -2.05 -12.37
C ASP A 48 -0.83 -2.16 -12.85
N PRO A 49 -1.83 -1.83 -12.03
CA PRO A 49 -1.73 -1.36 -10.64
C PRO A 49 -1.45 -2.48 -9.65
N LEU A 50 -1.13 -2.09 -8.44
CA LEU A 50 -1.02 -3.01 -7.32
C LEU A 50 -2.39 -3.20 -6.69
N GLU A 51 -2.69 -4.42 -6.27
CA GLU A 51 -3.92 -4.73 -5.55
C GLU A 51 -3.57 -5.00 -4.11
N ILE A 52 -4.16 -4.24 -3.21
CA ILE A 52 -3.93 -4.43 -1.78
C ILE A 52 -5.26 -4.65 -1.07
N SER A 53 -5.18 -5.29 0.08
CA SER A 53 -6.32 -5.49 0.94
C SER A 53 -6.15 -4.63 2.18
N ILE A 54 -7.21 -3.90 2.54
CA ILE A 54 -7.21 -3.07 3.73
C ILE A 54 -8.55 -3.23 4.42
N TYR A 55 -8.49 -3.73 5.68
CA TYR A 55 -9.71 -4.01 6.46
C TYR A 55 -10.72 -4.87 5.67
N GLY A 56 -10.21 -5.83 4.91
CA GLY A 56 -11.07 -6.74 4.15
C GLY A 56 -11.57 -6.22 2.81
N ALA A 57 -11.28 -4.98 2.47
CA ALA A 57 -11.65 -4.39 1.19
C ALA A 57 -10.45 -4.41 0.25
N SER A 58 -10.72 -4.52 -1.05
CA SER A 58 -9.67 -4.46 -2.06
C SER A 58 -9.52 -3.03 -2.58
N LEU A 59 -8.28 -2.64 -2.81
CA LEU A 59 -7.97 -1.31 -3.29
C LEU A 59 -6.86 -1.40 -4.34
N SER A 60 -7.06 -0.73 -5.47
CA SER A 60 -6.04 -0.66 -6.53
C SER A 60 -5.22 0.60 -6.34
N VAL A 61 -3.90 0.47 -6.35
CA VAL A 61 -3.00 1.60 -6.18
C VAL A 61 -2.00 1.58 -7.32
N ARG A 62 -1.91 2.68 -8.05
CA ARG A 62 -0.90 2.78 -9.10
C ARG A 62 0.49 2.76 -8.48
N ARG A 63 1.42 2.12 -9.18
CA ARG A 63 2.79 2.02 -8.68
C ARG A 63 3.39 3.40 -8.44
N GLN A 64 3.11 4.35 -9.30
CA GLN A 64 3.61 5.72 -9.15
C GLN A 64 3.08 6.41 -7.89
N GLN A 65 1.95 5.95 -7.36
CA GLN A 65 1.42 6.45 -6.10
C GLN A 65 1.98 5.66 -4.93
N ALA A 66 2.16 4.36 -5.11
CA ALA A 66 2.60 3.46 -4.06
C ALA A 66 3.97 3.84 -3.50
N VAL A 67 4.84 4.41 -4.34
CA VAL A 67 6.19 4.80 -3.90
C VAL A 67 6.18 5.93 -2.89
N HIS A 68 5.04 6.58 -2.70
CA HIS A 68 4.91 7.70 -1.75
C HIS A 68 4.33 7.26 -0.40
N PHE A 69 4.13 5.97 -0.21
CA PHE A 69 3.67 5.40 1.06
C PHE A 69 4.81 4.60 1.67
N GLN A 70 5.38 5.11 2.75
CA GLN A 70 6.39 4.37 3.49
C GLN A 70 5.70 3.33 4.35
N VAL A 71 6.19 2.11 4.30
CA VAL A 71 5.59 1.01 5.04
C VAL A 71 6.64 0.24 5.83
N GLU A 72 6.17 -0.50 6.80
CA GLU A 72 7.00 -1.38 7.60
C GLU A 72 6.33 -2.76 7.62
N LEU A 73 7.11 -3.80 7.36
CA LEU A 73 6.57 -5.15 7.40
C LEU A 73 6.08 -5.48 8.79
N LEU A 74 4.90 -6.10 8.87
CA LEU A 74 4.35 -6.62 10.10
C LEU A 74 4.75 -8.07 10.21
N ASP A 75 4.97 -8.48 11.45
CA ASP A 75 5.19 -9.85 11.78
C ASP A 75 6.28 -10.51 10.95
N PRO A 76 7.41 -9.87 10.83
CA PRO A 76 8.48 -10.43 10.01
C PRO A 76 9.09 -11.67 10.62
N GLY A 77 8.79 -11.98 11.85
CA GLY A 77 9.34 -13.14 12.53
C GLY A 77 8.67 -14.44 12.15
N GLN A 78 7.64 -14.38 11.38
CA GLN A 78 6.94 -15.59 11.03
C GLN A 78 7.44 -16.18 9.80
#